data_dab969353209ecfc61ba27b0871c0501
#
_entry.id   dab969353209ecfc61ba27b0871c0501
#
_cell.length_a   1.000
_cell.length_b   1.000
_cell.length_c   1.000
_cell.angle_alpha   90.00
_cell.angle_beta   90.00
_cell.angle_gamma   90.00
#
_symmetry.space_group_name_H-M   'P 1'
#
loop_
_entity.id
_entity.type
_entity.pdbx_description
1 polymer ?
#
loop_
_entity_poly.entity_id
_entity_poly.type
_entity_poly.pdbx_seq_one_letter_code
_entity_poly.pdbx_strand_id
1 'polypeptide(L)'
;MYFGSVKFFKHLIYTVIILVLAAMIGCAVLFGVKDSIVKKENDELVKAASVDDAEQPEHLSLDEYYLHMAADGYTADDVLDFLAKNESGKFDSFAEKYISENPDKFAVNSENVSSNAGSTGDSTANEYTKLYPDLYAEPAAEFTDDEKNVYLTFDDGPSENTLDILSILDKYDIKAAFFMSGGESERSKEIMKAVADAGHTIGIHSISHDYENIYSSVESFLEDMNNTYQCVSEATGVRPQIMRFAGGSINNYDRLIYPQLIAEVTRRGFTYYDWNVSGEDASTHATWTSIYNNVLNGIENNSSHRAVVLLHDSADKQLTVKTVEDIIIALQNDGYTFGQLDNTVKPVTFSYVD
;
A
#
# COMPACT_ATOMS: atom_id res chain seq x y z
N MET A 1 69.38 -10.59 -14.36
CA MET A 1 68.93 -11.14 -13.05
C MET A 1 68.64 -12.61 -13.26
N TYR A 2 69.23 -13.53 -12.47
CA TYR A 2 68.99 -14.96 -12.58
C TYR A 2 67.55 -15.26 -12.07
N PHE A 3 66.81 -15.99 -12.86
CA PHE A 3 65.52 -16.54 -12.46
C PHE A 3 65.71 -17.41 -11.20
N GLY A 4 65.02 -17.08 -10.10
CA GLY A 4 65.10 -17.81 -8.83
C GLY A 4 65.94 -17.13 -7.74
N SER A 5 66.57 -15.98 -8.00
CA SER A 5 67.30 -15.23 -6.93
C SER A 5 66.32 -14.53 -5.98
N VAL A 6 66.67 -14.42 -4.71
CA VAL A 6 65.87 -13.71 -3.69
C VAL A 6 65.54 -12.27 -4.13
N LYS A 7 66.47 -11.63 -4.85
CA LYS A 7 66.27 -10.28 -5.42
C LYS A 7 65.21 -10.28 -6.53
N PHE A 8 65.15 -11.34 -7.36
CA PHE A 8 64.11 -11.46 -8.39
C PHE A 8 62.72 -11.61 -7.76
N PHE A 9 62.54 -12.47 -6.73
CA PHE A 9 61.27 -12.64 -6.05
C PHE A 9 60.85 -11.37 -5.30
N LYS A 10 61.76 -10.62 -4.67
CA LYS A 10 61.41 -9.31 -4.07
C LYS A 10 60.89 -8.34 -5.11
N HIS A 11 61.56 -8.19 -6.28
CA HIS A 11 61.09 -7.29 -7.32
C HIS A 11 59.72 -7.75 -7.89
N LEU A 12 59.54 -9.04 -8.08
CA LEU A 12 58.26 -9.59 -8.53
C LEU A 12 57.13 -9.25 -7.55
N ILE A 13 57.33 -9.46 -6.24
CA ILE A 13 56.38 -9.12 -5.18
C ILE A 13 56.04 -7.65 -5.19
N TYR A 14 57.06 -6.76 -5.25
CA TYR A 14 56.82 -5.30 -5.32
C TYR A 14 56.02 -4.91 -6.58
N THR A 15 56.33 -5.52 -7.72
CA THR A 15 55.62 -5.25 -8.98
C THR A 15 54.15 -5.65 -8.87
N VAL A 16 53.88 -6.84 -8.30
CA VAL A 16 52.50 -7.32 -8.08
C VAL A 16 51.74 -6.41 -7.11
N ILE A 17 52.35 -5.98 -6.01
CA ILE A 17 51.73 -5.06 -5.05
C ILE A 17 51.40 -3.71 -5.72
N ILE A 18 52.32 -3.16 -6.52
CA ILE A 18 52.09 -1.91 -7.25
C ILE A 18 50.94 -2.04 -8.25
N LEU A 19 50.86 -3.15 -8.96
CA LEU A 19 49.75 -3.43 -9.91
C LEU A 19 48.42 -3.55 -9.23
N VAL A 20 48.36 -4.23 -8.07
CA VAL A 20 47.12 -4.37 -7.27
C VAL A 20 46.67 -3.01 -6.72
N LEU A 21 47.61 -2.21 -6.20
CA LEU A 21 47.29 -0.86 -5.72
C LEU A 21 46.82 0.07 -6.86
N ALA A 22 47.44 -0.01 -8.02
CA ALA A 22 47.01 0.76 -9.20
C ALA A 22 45.62 0.32 -9.68
N ALA A 23 45.29 -0.98 -9.66
CA ALA A 23 43.96 -1.50 -9.97
C ALA A 23 42.90 -1.04 -8.95
N MET A 24 43.23 -1.04 -7.65
CA MET A 24 42.31 -0.55 -6.61
C MET A 24 42.04 0.96 -6.75
N ILE A 25 43.08 1.77 -7.04
CA ILE A 25 42.92 3.20 -7.30
C ILE A 25 42.08 3.43 -8.57
N GLY A 26 42.33 2.66 -9.62
CA GLY A 26 41.53 2.69 -10.86
C GLY A 26 40.05 2.37 -10.61
N CYS A 27 39.76 1.34 -9.82
CA CYS A 27 38.41 1.01 -9.40
C CYS A 27 37.76 2.14 -8.58
N ALA A 28 38.47 2.70 -7.60
CA ALA A 28 37.96 3.78 -6.77
C ALA A 28 37.66 5.06 -7.59
N VAL A 29 38.49 5.38 -8.59
CA VAL A 29 38.24 6.49 -9.51
C VAL A 29 37.04 6.21 -10.42
N LEU A 30 36.91 4.98 -10.92
CA LEU A 30 35.76 4.57 -11.74
C LEU A 30 34.45 4.60 -10.94
N PHE A 31 34.45 4.14 -9.67
CA PHE A 31 33.30 4.24 -8.78
C PHE A 31 32.94 5.71 -8.49
N GLY A 32 33.92 6.56 -8.16
CA GLY A 32 33.67 7.97 -7.90
C GLY A 32 33.17 8.74 -9.14
N VAL A 33 33.62 8.38 -10.34
CA VAL A 33 33.10 8.94 -11.60
C VAL A 33 31.68 8.45 -11.86
N LYS A 34 31.38 7.18 -11.59
CA LYS A 34 30.04 6.62 -11.74
C LYS A 34 29.05 7.29 -10.77
N ASP A 35 29.43 7.46 -9.50
CA ASP A 35 28.59 8.16 -8.52
C ASP A 35 28.35 9.63 -8.90
N SER A 36 29.36 10.30 -9.46
CA SER A 36 29.22 11.69 -9.92
C SER A 36 28.32 11.79 -11.16
N ILE A 37 28.37 10.80 -12.07
CA ILE A 37 27.49 10.75 -13.25
C ILE A 37 26.06 10.46 -12.82
N VAL A 38 25.82 9.47 -11.95
CA VAL A 38 24.51 9.12 -11.43
C VAL A 38 23.89 10.29 -10.65
N LYS A 39 24.71 10.99 -9.85
CA LYS A 39 24.23 12.17 -9.14
C LYS A 39 23.86 13.31 -10.09
N LYS A 40 24.63 13.51 -11.16
CA LYS A 40 24.35 14.53 -12.17
C LYS A 40 23.11 14.17 -13.01
N GLU A 41 22.93 12.89 -13.36
CA GLU A 41 21.70 12.41 -14.03
C GLU A 41 20.47 12.53 -13.11
N ASN A 42 20.60 12.21 -11.83
CA ASN A 42 19.53 12.44 -10.86
C ASN A 42 19.23 13.94 -10.66
N ASP A 43 20.25 14.79 -10.56
CA ASP A 43 20.06 16.25 -10.46
C ASP A 43 19.45 16.83 -11.75
N GLU A 44 19.76 16.28 -12.93
CA GLU A 44 19.14 16.66 -14.20
C GLU A 44 17.71 16.12 -14.34
N LEU A 45 17.41 14.89 -13.83
CA LEU A 45 16.08 14.32 -13.76
C LEU A 45 15.19 15.09 -12.77
N VAL A 46 15.70 15.44 -11.60
CA VAL A 46 15.01 16.29 -10.63
C VAL A 46 14.75 17.68 -11.22
N LYS A 47 15.69 18.22 -12.01
CA LYS A 47 15.53 19.49 -12.69
C LYS A 47 14.59 19.44 -13.89
N ALA A 48 14.58 18.32 -14.64
CA ALA A 48 13.61 18.07 -15.71
C ALA A 48 12.20 17.84 -15.16
N ALA A 49 12.08 17.16 -14.02
CA ALA A 49 10.82 17.03 -13.29
C ALA A 49 10.32 18.36 -12.68
N SER A 50 11.23 19.34 -12.49
CA SER A 50 10.89 20.70 -12.02
C SER A 50 10.63 21.72 -13.15
N VAL A 51 10.70 21.31 -14.43
CA VAL A 51 10.54 22.19 -15.60
C VAL A 51 9.27 21.86 -16.41
N ASP A 52 8.53 20.82 -16.05
CA ASP A 52 7.14 20.67 -16.51
C ASP A 52 6.21 21.46 -15.59
N ASP A 53 6.28 22.80 -15.71
CA ASP A 53 5.22 23.72 -15.37
C ASP A 53 4.06 23.60 -16.42
N ALA A 54 3.64 22.40 -16.72
CA ALA A 54 2.30 22.12 -17.16
C ALA A 54 1.45 22.02 -15.90
N GLU A 55 0.67 23.08 -15.63
CA GLU A 55 -0.35 23.23 -14.60
C GLU A 55 -0.47 21.99 -13.70
N GLN A 56 0.30 21.97 -12.60
CA GLN A 56 0.00 21.03 -11.52
C GLN A 56 -1.45 21.35 -11.14
N PRO A 57 -2.37 20.38 -11.17
CA PRO A 57 -3.70 20.60 -10.65
C PRO A 57 -3.51 21.22 -9.27
N GLU A 58 -4.10 22.38 -9.06
CA GLU A 58 -4.02 23.13 -7.81
C GLU A 58 -4.25 22.13 -6.67
N HIS A 59 -3.32 22.03 -5.76
CA HIS A 59 -3.53 21.25 -4.54
C HIS A 59 -4.78 21.78 -3.90
N LEU A 60 -5.85 20.98 -3.87
CA LEU A 60 -7.03 21.33 -3.11
C LEU A 60 -6.57 21.53 -1.67
N SER A 61 -6.81 22.71 -1.13
CA SER A 61 -6.63 22.95 0.29
C SER A 61 -7.55 22.00 1.06
N LEU A 62 -7.20 21.65 2.29
CA LEU A 62 -8.08 20.85 3.16
C LEU A 62 -9.51 21.42 3.21
N ASP A 63 -9.63 22.75 3.11
CA ASP A 63 -10.92 23.46 3.06
C ASP A 63 -11.74 23.12 1.80
N GLU A 64 -11.09 23.07 0.65
CA GLU A 64 -11.72 22.69 -0.62
C GLU A 64 -12.10 21.21 -0.62
N TYR A 65 -11.28 20.38 0.01
CA TYR A 65 -11.55 18.99 0.24
C TYR A 65 -12.85 18.73 0.99
N TYR A 66 -13.04 19.36 2.17
CA TYR A 66 -14.28 19.22 2.94
C TYR A 66 -15.48 19.87 2.23
N LEU A 67 -15.25 20.90 1.43
CA LEU A 67 -16.27 21.49 0.58
C LEU A 67 -16.76 20.52 -0.49
N HIS A 68 -15.87 19.75 -1.10
CA HIS A 68 -16.24 18.70 -2.05
C HIS A 68 -17.00 17.58 -1.36
N MET A 69 -16.54 17.07 -0.21
CA MET A 69 -17.29 16.06 0.54
C MET A 69 -18.70 16.54 0.91
N ALA A 70 -18.85 17.79 1.37
CA ALA A 70 -20.15 18.35 1.68
C ALA A 70 -21.03 18.55 0.44
N ALA A 71 -20.43 18.91 -0.70
CA ALA A 71 -21.15 19.03 -1.98
C ALA A 71 -21.62 17.67 -2.50
N ASP A 72 -20.85 16.60 -2.23
CA ASP A 72 -21.18 15.22 -2.56
C ASP A 72 -22.16 14.59 -1.54
N GLY A 73 -22.65 15.37 -0.58
CA GLY A 73 -23.72 14.98 0.35
C GLY A 73 -23.27 14.18 1.56
N TYR A 74 -21.96 14.11 1.84
CA TYR A 74 -21.45 13.53 3.09
C TYR A 74 -21.83 14.44 4.27
N THR A 75 -22.29 13.83 5.36
CA THR A 75 -22.65 14.56 6.57
C THR A 75 -21.41 14.87 7.41
N ALA A 76 -21.53 15.81 8.35
CA ALA A 76 -20.49 16.08 9.33
C ALA A 76 -20.11 14.81 10.12
N ASP A 77 -21.10 13.95 10.43
CA ASP A 77 -20.89 12.71 11.14
C ASP A 77 -20.10 11.71 10.28
N ASP A 78 -20.33 11.64 8.98
CA ASP A 78 -19.56 10.79 8.05
C ASP A 78 -18.09 11.23 8.02
N VAL A 79 -17.83 12.55 7.97
CA VAL A 79 -16.47 13.11 7.99
C VAL A 79 -15.79 12.85 9.33
N LEU A 80 -16.48 13.07 10.44
CA LEU A 80 -15.95 12.85 11.80
C LEU A 80 -15.70 11.38 12.07
N ASP A 81 -16.59 10.50 11.63
CA ASP A 81 -16.44 9.05 11.75
C ASP A 81 -15.24 8.54 10.94
N PHE A 82 -15.05 9.09 9.74
CA PHE A 82 -13.88 8.83 8.92
C PHE A 82 -12.59 9.26 9.61
N LEU A 83 -12.56 10.48 10.17
CA LEU A 83 -11.38 11.03 10.83
C LEU A 83 -11.07 10.31 12.15
N ALA A 84 -12.08 9.92 12.91
CA ALA A 84 -11.91 9.15 14.15
C ALA A 84 -11.33 7.76 13.91
N LYS A 85 -11.59 7.16 12.73
CA LYS A 85 -11.05 5.86 12.33
C LYS A 85 -9.64 5.93 11.76
N ASN A 86 -9.20 7.11 11.31
CA ASN A 86 -7.87 7.33 10.73
C ASN A 86 -7.00 8.15 11.70
N GLU A 87 -5.94 7.59 12.20
CA GLU A 87 -5.04 8.04 13.28
C GLU A 87 -4.45 9.46 13.23
N SER A 88 -5.04 10.43 12.61
CA SER A 88 -4.46 11.77 12.63
C SER A 88 -5.13 12.65 13.68
N GLY A 89 -4.67 12.60 14.94
CA GLY A 89 -5.08 13.55 15.99
C GLY A 89 -4.83 15.02 15.68
N LYS A 90 -4.29 15.33 14.49
CA LYS A 90 -4.23 16.66 13.90
C LYS A 90 -5.44 16.97 13.04
N PHE A 91 -6.05 15.96 12.41
CA PHE A 91 -7.25 16.11 11.60
C PHE A 91 -8.50 16.33 12.46
N ASP A 92 -8.63 15.67 13.61
CA ASP A 92 -9.78 15.82 14.48
C ASP A 92 -10.02 17.29 14.88
N SER A 93 -8.96 17.99 15.30
CA SER A 93 -9.06 19.39 15.69
C SER A 93 -9.35 20.35 14.52
N PHE A 94 -8.91 19.99 13.31
CA PHE A 94 -9.18 20.78 12.11
C PHE A 94 -10.60 20.57 11.61
N ALA A 95 -11.05 19.30 11.54
CA ALA A 95 -12.41 18.97 11.14
C ALA A 95 -13.45 19.55 12.09
N GLU A 96 -13.26 19.42 13.41
CA GLU A 96 -14.11 20.07 14.41
C GLU A 96 -14.17 21.60 14.23
N LYS A 97 -13.03 22.22 14.01
CA LYS A 97 -12.94 23.65 13.74
C LYS A 97 -13.68 24.01 12.44
N TYR A 98 -13.41 23.30 11.36
CA TYR A 98 -14.01 23.56 10.05
C TYR A 98 -15.53 23.37 10.07
N ILE A 99 -16.04 22.29 10.68
CA ILE A 99 -17.47 22.04 10.86
C ILE A 99 -18.10 23.14 11.72
N SER A 100 -17.42 23.57 12.79
CA SER A 100 -17.91 24.65 13.67
C SER A 100 -17.96 26.02 12.98
N GLU A 101 -17.05 26.28 12.05
CA GLU A 101 -16.98 27.52 11.27
C GLU A 101 -17.92 27.50 10.06
N ASN A 102 -18.40 26.35 9.61
CA ASN A 102 -19.28 26.18 8.47
C ASN A 102 -20.55 25.36 8.78
N PRO A 103 -21.30 25.66 9.86
CA PRO A 103 -22.41 24.83 10.31
C PRO A 103 -23.53 24.69 9.27
N ASP A 104 -23.71 25.73 8.42
CA ASP A 104 -24.76 25.75 7.39
C ASP A 104 -24.48 24.75 6.25
N LYS A 105 -23.23 24.34 6.05
CA LYS A 105 -22.83 23.39 5.01
C LYS A 105 -23.01 21.94 5.45
N PHE A 106 -22.94 21.68 6.76
CA PHE A 106 -23.08 20.37 7.39
C PHE A 106 -24.38 20.22 8.19
N ALA A 107 -25.29 21.20 8.08
CA ALA A 107 -26.59 21.12 8.73
C ALA A 107 -27.44 20.04 8.02
N VAL A 108 -27.45 18.85 8.60
CA VAL A 108 -28.48 17.87 8.30
C VAL A 108 -29.80 18.49 8.78
N ASN A 109 -30.71 18.74 7.86
CA ASN A 109 -32.09 19.05 8.21
C ASN A 109 -32.70 17.85 8.96
N SER A 110 -32.53 17.81 10.27
CA SER A 110 -33.12 16.81 11.18
C SER A 110 -34.65 16.87 11.22
N GLU A 111 -35.28 17.74 10.44
CA GLU A 111 -36.73 17.89 10.38
C GLU A 111 -37.41 17.18 9.20
N ASN A 112 -36.69 16.47 8.32
CA ASN A 112 -37.30 15.82 7.14
C ASN A 112 -37.21 14.29 7.10
N VAL A 113 -37.22 13.62 8.24
CA VAL A 113 -37.49 12.17 8.30
C VAL A 113 -39.01 11.92 8.44
N SER A 114 -39.85 12.77 7.86
CA SER A 114 -41.28 12.42 7.68
C SER A 114 -41.89 13.21 6.52
N SER A 115 -42.21 12.47 5.47
CA SER A 115 -43.06 12.86 4.34
C SER A 115 -42.60 14.07 3.49
N ASN A 116 -41.91 13.83 2.34
CA ASN A 116 -42.52 14.23 1.06
C ASN A 116 -41.68 13.73 -0.14
N ALA A 117 -42.32 13.03 -1.01
CA ALA A 117 -41.92 12.89 -2.40
C ALA A 117 -42.00 14.27 -3.09
N GLY A 118 -40.86 14.71 -3.63
CA GLY A 118 -40.84 15.84 -4.59
C GLY A 118 -40.09 17.07 -4.09
N SER A 119 -38.78 17.09 -4.24
CA SER A 119 -38.05 18.34 -4.58
C SER A 119 -36.62 17.98 -5.03
N THR A 120 -36.27 18.44 -6.18
CA THR A 120 -35.00 18.38 -6.88
C THR A 120 -33.88 19.03 -6.07
N GLY A 121 -33.13 18.21 -5.36
CA GLY A 121 -31.85 18.50 -4.78
C GLY A 121 -31.06 17.19 -4.79
N ASP A 122 -30.52 16.88 -5.96
CA ASP A 122 -29.81 15.65 -6.21
C ASP A 122 -28.44 15.75 -5.54
N SER A 123 -28.26 15.13 -4.39
CA SER A 123 -26.95 14.96 -3.80
C SER A 123 -26.28 13.73 -4.45
N THR A 124 -25.13 13.90 -5.04
CA THR A 124 -24.33 12.86 -5.71
C THR A 124 -24.02 11.68 -4.78
N ALA A 125 -23.87 11.91 -3.46
CA ALA A 125 -23.73 10.83 -2.47
C ALA A 125 -24.91 9.83 -2.48
N ASN A 126 -26.13 10.28 -2.77
CA ASN A 126 -27.29 9.40 -2.95
C ASN A 126 -27.21 8.56 -4.23
N GLU A 127 -26.40 8.93 -5.20
CA GLU A 127 -26.24 8.21 -6.44
C GLU A 127 -25.30 7.02 -6.26
N TYR A 128 -24.16 7.18 -5.60
CA TYR A 128 -23.22 6.10 -5.33
C TYR A 128 -23.78 5.03 -4.38
N THR A 129 -24.69 5.39 -3.47
CA THR A 129 -25.34 4.42 -2.58
C THR A 129 -26.16 3.37 -3.32
N LYS A 130 -26.63 3.68 -4.52
CA LYS A 130 -27.43 2.76 -5.35
C LYS A 130 -26.59 1.85 -6.22
N LEU A 131 -25.30 2.21 -6.41
CA LEU A 131 -24.37 1.38 -7.14
C LEU A 131 -23.96 0.19 -6.26
N TYR A 132 -24.00 -0.99 -6.84
CA TYR A 132 -23.50 -2.22 -6.19
C TYR A 132 -24.01 -2.41 -4.75
N PRO A 133 -25.33 -2.63 -4.56
CA PRO A 133 -25.93 -2.70 -3.22
C PRO A 133 -25.40 -3.86 -2.36
N ASP A 134 -24.80 -4.88 -2.97
CA ASP A 134 -24.21 -6.02 -2.27
C ASP A 134 -22.72 -5.83 -1.93
N LEU A 135 -22.10 -4.74 -2.39
CA LEU A 135 -20.73 -4.38 -2.09
C LEU A 135 -20.66 -3.70 -0.73
N TYR A 136 -20.72 -4.50 0.32
CA TYR A 136 -20.67 -4.06 1.72
C TYR A 136 -19.90 -5.06 2.58
N ALA A 137 -19.17 -4.51 3.57
CA ALA A 137 -18.50 -5.22 4.63
C ALA A 137 -19.15 -4.89 5.98
N GLU A 138 -18.92 -5.73 6.99
CA GLU A 138 -19.30 -5.41 8.36
C GLU A 138 -18.17 -4.61 9.00
N PRO A 139 -18.40 -3.33 9.37
CA PRO A 139 -17.36 -2.53 9.98
C PRO A 139 -16.96 -3.12 11.35
N ALA A 140 -15.68 -3.02 11.70
CA ALA A 140 -15.22 -3.40 13.02
C ALA A 140 -15.91 -2.54 14.11
N ALA A 141 -16.37 -3.20 15.18
CA ALA A 141 -16.96 -2.48 16.30
C ALA A 141 -15.89 -1.69 17.09
N GLU A 142 -14.69 -2.25 17.22
CA GLU A 142 -13.53 -1.64 17.88
C GLU A 142 -12.27 -2.13 17.17
N PHE A 143 -11.22 -1.29 17.15
CA PHE A 143 -9.92 -1.68 16.66
C PHE A 143 -9.00 -2.13 17.81
N THR A 144 -8.22 -3.18 17.53
CA THR A 144 -7.12 -3.60 18.40
C THR A 144 -5.84 -2.86 17.99
N ASP A 145 -5.09 -2.40 18.98
CA ASP A 145 -3.80 -1.75 18.79
C ASP A 145 -2.71 -2.62 19.44
N ASP A 146 -2.33 -3.69 18.74
CA ASP A 146 -1.32 -4.63 19.20
C ASP A 146 0.08 -4.07 18.92
N GLU A 147 0.74 -3.61 19.96
CA GLU A 147 2.14 -3.17 19.87
C GLU A 147 3.06 -4.34 19.50
N LYS A 148 4.03 -4.08 18.60
CA LYS A 148 5.11 -4.99 18.18
C LYS A 148 4.71 -6.16 17.27
N ASN A 149 3.56 -6.13 16.63
CA ASN A 149 3.22 -7.12 15.63
C ASN A 149 3.69 -6.71 14.23
N VAL A 150 4.20 -7.70 13.51
CA VAL A 150 4.46 -7.61 12.07
C VAL A 150 3.32 -8.29 11.34
N TYR A 151 2.68 -7.56 10.45
CA TYR A 151 1.62 -8.05 9.59
C TYR A 151 2.19 -8.18 8.17
N LEU A 152 2.41 -9.42 7.73
CA LEU A 152 2.81 -9.68 6.35
C LEU A 152 1.60 -9.55 5.45
N THR A 153 1.73 -8.76 4.39
CA THR A 153 0.68 -8.57 3.40
C THR A 153 1.22 -8.77 2.00
N PHE A 154 0.41 -9.37 1.14
CA PHE A 154 0.77 -9.70 -0.24
C PHE A 154 -0.31 -9.17 -1.17
N ASP A 155 0.10 -8.42 -2.19
CA ASP A 155 -0.78 -7.80 -3.18
C ASP A 155 -0.63 -8.50 -4.55
N ASP A 156 -1.62 -8.31 -5.43
CA ASP A 156 -1.63 -8.72 -6.83
C ASP A 156 -1.78 -10.23 -7.11
N GLY A 157 -1.93 -11.07 -6.09
CA GLY A 157 -2.31 -12.45 -6.29
C GLY A 157 -3.73 -12.62 -6.87
N PRO A 158 -4.10 -13.82 -7.29
CA PRO A 158 -3.46 -15.11 -7.05
C PRO A 158 -2.46 -15.52 -8.14
N SER A 159 -1.40 -16.20 -7.76
CA SER A 159 -0.43 -16.84 -8.68
C SER A 159 0.15 -18.12 -8.07
N GLU A 160 1.00 -18.83 -8.79
CA GLU A 160 1.74 -19.97 -8.22
C GLU A 160 2.65 -19.52 -7.07
N ASN A 161 3.15 -18.29 -7.09
CA ASN A 161 3.93 -17.72 -5.98
C ASN A 161 3.09 -17.62 -4.69
N THR A 162 1.77 -17.39 -4.80
CA THR A 162 0.86 -17.43 -3.66
C THR A 162 0.92 -18.77 -2.93
N LEU A 163 0.91 -19.89 -3.67
CA LEU A 163 0.98 -21.24 -3.07
C LEU A 163 2.32 -21.51 -2.40
N ASP A 164 3.41 -21.07 -3.01
CA ASP A 164 4.75 -21.17 -2.43
C ASP A 164 4.84 -20.38 -1.12
N ILE A 165 4.30 -19.17 -1.09
CA ILE A 165 4.22 -18.32 0.11
C ILE A 165 3.34 -18.98 1.18
N LEU A 166 2.18 -19.55 0.83
CA LEU A 166 1.34 -20.30 1.77
C LEU A 166 2.12 -21.43 2.44
N SER A 167 2.93 -22.16 1.67
CA SER A 167 3.76 -23.27 2.19
C SER A 167 4.82 -22.77 3.19
N ILE A 168 5.40 -21.59 2.94
CA ILE A 168 6.34 -20.95 3.86
C ILE A 168 5.60 -20.52 5.13
N LEU A 169 4.48 -19.83 5.02
CA LEU A 169 3.71 -19.35 6.16
C LEU A 169 3.23 -20.48 7.06
N ASP A 170 2.75 -21.58 6.47
CA ASP A 170 2.32 -22.79 7.20
C ASP A 170 3.48 -23.40 8.01
N LYS A 171 4.68 -23.47 7.44
CA LYS A 171 5.89 -23.99 8.12
C LYS A 171 6.21 -23.24 9.42
N TYR A 172 5.88 -21.94 9.50
CA TYR A 172 6.18 -21.08 10.65
C TYR A 172 4.94 -20.78 11.50
N ASP A 173 3.78 -21.37 11.17
CA ASP A 173 2.48 -21.12 11.82
C ASP A 173 2.10 -19.62 11.84
N ILE A 174 2.32 -18.94 10.71
CA ILE A 174 2.05 -17.51 10.53
C ILE A 174 0.83 -17.33 9.64
N LYS A 175 -0.07 -16.41 10.03
CA LYS A 175 -1.16 -15.94 9.18
C LYS A 175 -0.84 -14.57 8.60
N ALA A 176 -1.18 -14.38 7.34
CA ALA A 176 -0.96 -13.16 6.58
C ALA A 176 -2.28 -12.65 5.98
N ALA A 177 -2.25 -11.45 5.40
CA ALA A 177 -3.35 -10.95 4.57
C ALA A 177 -2.92 -10.91 3.10
N PHE A 178 -3.82 -11.33 2.23
CA PHE A 178 -3.65 -11.33 0.78
C PHE A 178 -4.69 -10.40 0.16
N PHE A 179 -4.24 -9.31 -0.44
CA PHE A 179 -5.09 -8.39 -1.17
C PHE A 179 -5.15 -8.84 -2.64
N MET A 180 -6.21 -9.58 -2.94
CA MET A 180 -6.35 -10.29 -4.20
C MET A 180 -6.80 -9.38 -5.33
N SER A 181 -6.18 -9.52 -6.49
CA SER A 181 -6.66 -8.94 -7.75
C SER A 181 -7.74 -9.80 -8.41
N GLY A 182 -7.90 -11.04 -7.94
CA GLY A 182 -8.89 -11.95 -8.50
C GLY A 182 -8.38 -12.70 -9.73
N GLY A 183 -9.31 -13.30 -10.47
CA GLY A 183 -9.01 -14.06 -11.69
C GLY A 183 -10.10 -15.03 -12.05
N GLU A 184 -10.50 -15.05 -13.31
CA GLU A 184 -11.62 -15.87 -13.79
C GLU A 184 -11.25 -17.33 -14.05
N SER A 185 -9.94 -17.65 -14.18
CA SER A 185 -9.51 -19.01 -14.46
C SER A 185 -9.79 -19.94 -13.28
N GLU A 186 -10.09 -21.21 -13.55
CA GLU A 186 -10.27 -22.22 -12.50
C GLU A 186 -9.03 -22.30 -11.60
N ARG A 187 -7.82 -22.14 -12.17
CA ARG A 187 -6.59 -22.14 -11.39
C ARG A 187 -6.52 -20.96 -10.42
N SER A 188 -6.91 -19.76 -10.85
CA SER A 188 -6.99 -18.60 -9.97
C SER A 188 -7.97 -18.82 -8.82
N LYS A 189 -9.13 -19.38 -9.11
CA LYS A 189 -10.15 -19.72 -8.10
C LYS A 189 -9.63 -20.76 -7.10
N GLU A 190 -8.94 -21.81 -7.57
CA GLU A 190 -8.32 -22.81 -6.70
C GLU A 190 -7.30 -22.19 -5.75
N ILE A 191 -6.46 -21.27 -6.25
CA ILE A 191 -5.45 -20.59 -5.44
C ILE A 191 -6.11 -19.68 -4.39
N MET A 192 -7.07 -18.84 -4.79
CA MET A 192 -7.82 -18.00 -3.85
C MET A 192 -8.49 -18.83 -2.75
N LYS A 193 -9.10 -19.97 -3.16
CA LYS A 193 -9.70 -20.89 -2.21
C LYS A 193 -8.66 -21.51 -1.26
N ALA A 194 -7.45 -21.83 -1.74
CA ALA A 194 -6.40 -22.36 -0.89
C ALA A 194 -5.96 -21.35 0.18
N VAL A 195 -5.90 -20.04 -0.15
CA VAL A 195 -5.63 -18.97 0.82
C VAL A 195 -6.70 -18.94 1.91
N ALA A 196 -7.99 -19.01 1.52
CA ALA A 196 -9.11 -19.03 2.46
C ALA A 196 -9.10 -20.28 3.35
N ASP A 197 -8.93 -21.47 2.74
CA ASP A 197 -8.92 -22.77 3.45
C ASP A 197 -7.72 -22.86 4.45
N ALA A 198 -6.61 -22.19 4.15
CA ALA A 198 -5.46 -22.08 5.03
C ALA A 198 -5.67 -21.06 6.19
N GLY A 199 -6.81 -20.36 6.22
CA GLY A 199 -7.18 -19.44 7.29
C GLY A 199 -6.47 -18.10 7.26
N HIS A 200 -5.93 -17.70 6.12
CA HIS A 200 -5.39 -16.37 5.92
C HIS A 200 -6.51 -15.35 5.67
N THR A 201 -6.23 -14.08 5.94
CA THR A 201 -7.17 -13.01 5.62
C THR A 201 -7.16 -12.73 4.12
N ILE A 202 -8.33 -12.63 3.53
CA ILE A 202 -8.50 -12.21 2.14
C ILE A 202 -9.08 -10.80 2.13
N GLY A 203 -8.34 -9.89 1.50
CA GLY A 203 -8.78 -8.57 1.13
C GLY A 203 -8.98 -8.46 -0.38
N ILE A 204 -9.60 -7.37 -0.80
CA ILE A 204 -9.72 -7.03 -2.23
C ILE A 204 -8.71 -5.94 -2.59
N HIS A 205 -8.17 -6.06 -3.82
CA HIS A 205 -7.25 -5.08 -4.39
C HIS A 205 -7.86 -4.45 -5.63
N SER A 206 -7.49 -4.88 -6.82
CA SER A 206 -8.06 -4.40 -8.07
C SER A 206 -7.97 -5.50 -9.13
N ILE A 207 -9.09 -5.79 -9.80
CA ILE A 207 -9.12 -6.82 -10.83
C ILE A 207 -8.45 -6.37 -12.13
N SER A 208 -8.55 -5.09 -12.46
CA SER A 208 -7.98 -4.55 -13.69
C SER A 208 -6.54 -4.08 -13.54
N HIS A 209 -6.20 -3.58 -12.37
CA HIS A 209 -4.93 -2.92 -12.05
C HIS A 209 -4.55 -1.81 -13.06
N ASP A 210 -5.56 -1.24 -13.72
CA ASP A 210 -5.45 -0.14 -14.67
C ASP A 210 -5.73 1.19 -13.96
N TYR A 211 -4.68 1.82 -13.44
CA TYR A 211 -4.79 3.04 -12.64
C TYR A 211 -5.53 4.18 -13.35
N GLU A 212 -5.29 4.36 -14.66
CA GLU A 212 -5.94 5.44 -15.42
C GLU A 212 -7.46 5.23 -15.48
N ASN A 213 -7.90 3.98 -15.58
CA ASN A 213 -9.32 3.65 -15.61
C ASN A 213 -9.91 3.63 -14.21
N ILE A 214 -9.28 2.94 -13.24
CA ILE A 214 -9.79 2.80 -11.87
C ILE A 214 -10.04 4.18 -11.24
N TYR A 215 -9.09 5.10 -11.39
CA TYR A 215 -9.12 6.41 -10.75
C TYR A 215 -9.66 7.53 -11.65
N SER A 216 -10.31 7.18 -12.76
CA SER A 216 -10.95 8.17 -13.64
C SER A 216 -12.22 8.77 -13.04
N SER A 217 -12.92 8.04 -12.19
CA SER A 217 -14.11 8.49 -11.45
C SER A 217 -14.40 7.56 -10.26
N VAL A 218 -15.28 8.00 -9.36
CA VAL A 218 -15.78 7.18 -8.25
C VAL A 218 -16.53 5.94 -8.76
N GLU A 219 -17.30 6.09 -9.83
CA GLU A 219 -18.04 4.99 -10.45
C GLU A 219 -17.09 3.91 -11.00
N SER A 220 -16.04 4.31 -11.72
CA SER A 220 -15.04 3.38 -12.27
C SER A 220 -14.31 2.62 -11.16
N PHE A 221 -13.96 3.31 -10.08
CA PHE A 221 -13.38 2.69 -8.90
C PHE A 221 -14.33 1.68 -8.26
N LEU A 222 -15.58 2.05 -8.06
CA LEU A 222 -16.60 1.17 -7.46
C LEU A 222 -16.91 -0.03 -8.36
N GLU A 223 -16.86 0.13 -9.69
CA GLU A 223 -16.99 -0.97 -10.63
C GLU A 223 -15.86 -1.98 -10.49
N ASP A 224 -14.61 -1.53 -10.50
CA ASP A 224 -13.44 -2.38 -10.32
C ASP A 224 -13.45 -3.09 -8.96
N MET A 225 -13.74 -2.33 -7.89
CA MET A 225 -13.87 -2.85 -6.53
C MET A 225 -14.96 -3.93 -6.43
N ASN A 226 -16.15 -3.68 -7.04
CA ASN A 226 -17.24 -4.66 -7.03
C ASN A 226 -16.89 -5.93 -7.81
N ASN A 227 -16.26 -5.78 -8.98
CA ASN A 227 -15.85 -6.92 -9.79
C ASN A 227 -14.83 -7.78 -9.05
N THR A 228 -13.87 -7.16 -8.36
CA THR A 228 -12.90 -7.87 -7.51
C THR A 228 -13.60 -8.57 -6.35
N TYR A 229 -14.51 -7.87 -5.66
CA TYR A 229 -15.27 -8.42 -4.53
C TYR A 229 -16.10 -9.64 -4.93
N GLN A 230 -16.82 -9.58 -6.05
CA GLN A 230 -17.63 -10.70 -6.55
C GLN A 230 -16.74 -11.89 -6.93
N CYS A 231 -15.67 -11.63 -7.69
CA CYS A 231 -14.72 -12.67 -8.10
C CYS A 231 -14.13 -13.42 -6.91
N VAL A 232 -13.65 -12.69 -5.89
CA VAL A 232 -13.05 -13.27 -4.68
C VAL A 232 -14.11 -13.99 -3.84
N SER A 233 -15.29 -13.40 -3.65
CA SER A 233 -16.36 -13.99 -2.85
C SER A 233 -16.88 -15.29 -3.48
N GLU A 234 -17.06 -15.34 -4.79
CA GLU A 234 -17.51 -16.54 -5.52
C GLU A 234 -16.46 -17.66 -5.46
N ALA A 235 -15.18 -17.32 -5.61
CA ALA A 235 -14.10 -18.31 -5.58
C ALA A 235 -13.88 -18.93 -4.20
N THR A 236 -14.01 -18.13 -3.14
CA THR A 236 -13.60 -18.51 -1.78
C THR A 236 -14.76 -18.85 -0.85
N GLY A 237 -15.93 -18.32 -1.13
CA GLY A 237 -17.07 -18.31 -0.21
C GLY A 237 -16.91 -17.32 0.97
N VAL A 238 -15.83 -16.55 1.00
CA VAL A 238 -15.55 -15.52 2.01
C VAL A 238 -16.02 -14.17 1.50
N ARG A 239 -16.67 -13.39 2.35
CA ARG A 239 -16.97 -11.97 2.07
C ARG A 239 -15.82 -11.12 2.62
N PRO A 240 -14.96 -10.55 1.76
CA PRO A 240 -13.86 -9.71 2.22
C PRO A 240 -14.35 -8.52 3.05
N GLN A 241 -13.63 -8.22 4.13
CA GLN A 241 -13.93 -7.10 5.02
C GLN A 241 -12.89 -5.98 4.91
N ILE A 242 -11.74 -6.30 4.30
CA ILE A 242 -10.62 -5.40 4.12
C ILE A 242 -10.31 -5.20 2.65
N MET A 243 -9.70 -4.05 2.35
CA MET A 243 -9.22 -3.77 1.00
C MET A 243 -7.91 -2.97 1.04
N ARG A 244 -7.24 -2.93 -0.10
CA ARG A 244 -6.10 -2.04 -0.35
C ARG A 244 -6.27 -1.39 -1.72
N PHE A 245 -6.12 -0.07 -1.76
CA PHE A 245 -6.11 0.68 -3.02
C PHE A 245 -4.90 0.29 -3.87
N ALA A 246 -5.09 0.14 -5.17
CA ALA A 246 -3.98 -0.07 -6.09
C ALA A 246 -3.05 1.17 -6.09
N GLY A 247 -1.80 0.96 -5.67
CA GLY A 247 -0.84 2.04 -5.48
C GLY A 247 -0.98 2.83 -4.18
N GLY A 248 -1.85 2.38 -3.24
CA GLY A 248 -2.15 3.05 -1.98
C GLY A 248 -3.31 4.04 -2.07
N SER A 249 -3.81 4.45 -0.91
CA SER A 249 -5.01 5.30 -0.78
C SER A 249 -4.79 6.75 -1.23
N ILE A 250 -3.54 7.15 -1.42
CA ILE A 250 -3.15 8.47 -1.95
C ILE A 250 -2.03 8.24 -2.96
N ASN A 251 -2.32 8.38 -4.23
CA ASN A 251 -1.36 8.18 -5.32
C ASN A 251 -1.49 9.27 -6.41
N ASN A 252 -0.68 9.20 -7.45
CA ASN A 252 -0.68 10.23 -8.48
C ASN A 252 -1.92 10.24 -9.38
N TYR A 253 -2.68 9.14 -9.43
CA TYR A 253 -3.85 9.01 -10.30
C TYR A 253 -5.14 9.44 -9.61
N ASP A 254 -5.22 9.25 -8.27
CA ASP A 254 -6.44 9.52 -7.50
C ASP A 254 -6.48 10.91 -6.84
N ARG A 255 -5.46 11.75 -7.01
CA ARG A 255 -5.28 13.04 -6.32
C ARG A 255 -6.52 13.92 -6.21
N LEU A 256 -7.39 13.86 -7.22
CA LEU A 256 -8.58 14.71 -7.27
C LEU A 256 -9.80 14.07 -6.60
N ILE A 257 -9.80 12.73 -6.46
CA ILE A 257 -10.97 11.97 -6.02
C ILE A 257 -10.71 11.02 -4.85
N TYR A 258 -9.43 10.87 -4.40
CA TYR A 258 -9.12 9.93 -3.31
C TYR A 258 -10.00 10.12 -2.07
N PRO A 259 -10.42 11.34 -1.74
CA PRO A 259 -11.28 11.54 -0.59
C PRO A 259 -12.66 10.91 -0.74
N GLN A 260 -13.27 11.10 -1.92
CA GLN A 260 -14.55 10.46 -2.22
C GLN A 260 -14.41 8.93 -2.25
N LEU A 261 -13.29 8.42 -2.77
CA LEU A 261 -13.00 6.99 -2.79
C LEU A 261 -12.90 6.42 -1.38
N ILE A 262 -12.14 7.07 -0.51
CA ILE A 262 -11.98 6.68 0.89
C ILE A 262 -13.33 6.73 1.62
N ALA A 263 -14.11 7.80 1.42
CA ALA A 263 -15.44 7.94 2.01
C ALA A 263 -16.39 6.84 1.55
N GLU A 264 -16.40 6.49 0.26
CA GLU A 264 -17.25 5.39 -0.25
C GLU A 264 -16.82 4.03 0.30
N VAL A 265 -15.53 3.74 0.40
CA VAL A 265 -15.00 2.51 0.99
C VAL A 265 -15.43 2.39 2.46
N THR A 266 -15.25 3.47 3.24
CA THR A 266 -15.60 3.51 4.66
C THR A 266 -17.11 3.42 4.87
N ARG A 267 -17.90 4.15 4.09
CA ARG A 267 -19.36 4.11 4.13
C ARG A 267 -19.91 2.70 3.87
N ARG A 268 -19.23 1.94 3.03
CA ARG A 268 -19.55 0.53 2.73
C ARG A 268 -19.04 -0.45 3.79
N GLY A 269 -18.45 0.05 4.87
CA GLY A 269 -18.00 -0.75 6.02
C GLY A 269 -16.64 -1.42 5.85
N PHE A 270 -15.97 -1.22 4.71
CA PHE A 270 -14.64 -1.79 4.50
C PHE A 270 -13.59 -1.07 5.34
N THR A 271 -12.67 -1.82 5.92
CA THR A 271 -11.42 -1.28 6.46
C THR A 271 -10.37 -1.32 5.35
N TYR A 272 -9.76 -0.19 5.02
CA TYR A 272 -8.66 -0.17 4.05
C TYR A 272 -7.31 -0.06 4.75
N TYR A 273 -6.30 -0.66 4.13
CA TYR A 273 -4.94 -0.68 4.64
C TYR A 273 -3.96 -0.21 3.58
N ASP A 274 -3.18 0.81 3.92
CA ASP A 274 -1.92 1.08 3.27
C ASP A 274 -0.81 0.25 3.95
N TRP A 275 0.40 0.75 3.96
CA TRP A 275 1.54 0.11 4.58
C TRP A 275 2.46 1.16 5.20
N ASN A 276 3.27 0.77 6.16
CA ASN A 276 4.32 1.59 6.73
C ASN A 276 5.71 0.96 6.59
N VAL A 277 5.77 -0.23 6.00
CA VAL A 277 7.01 -0.90 5.60
C VAL A 277 6.81 -1.48 4.20
N SER A 278 7.73 -1.21 3.27
CA SER A 278 7.71 -1.77 1.92
C SER A 278 8.95 -2.59 1.65
N GLY A 279 8.77 -3.76 1.02
CA GLY A 279 9.90 -4.55 0.52
C GLY A 279 10.52 -3.97 -0.74
N GLU A 280 9.83 -3.04 -1.44
CA GLU A 280 10.22 -2.50 -2.76
C GLU A 280 10.45 -3.61 -3.79
N ASP A 281 9.73 -4.71 -3.66
CA ASP A 281 9.83 -5.89 -4.52
C ASP A 281 9.16 -5.70 -5.89
N ALA A 282 8.36 -4.65 -6.04
CA ALA A 282 7.82 -4.18 -7.32
C ALA A 282 8.86 -3.43 -8.16
N SER A 283 9.97 -2.99 -7.58
CA SER A 283 11.02 -2.29 -8.32
C SER A 283 11.67 -3.17 -9.38
N THR A 284 11.91 -2.61 -10.56
CA THR A 284 12.64 -3.30 -11.65
C THR A 284 14.09 -3.66 -11.29
N HIS A 285 14.61 -3.06 -10.22
CA HIS A 285 15.95 -3.31 -9.68
C HIS A 285 15.94 -4.13 -8.38
N ALA A 286 14.79 -4.70 -8.02
CA ALA A 286 14.67 -5.52 -6.83
C ALA A 286 15.65 -6.69 -6.87
N THR A 287 16.29 -6.95 -5.73
CA THR A 287 17.15 -8.09 -5.48
C THR A 287 16.73 -8.73 -4.15
N TRP A 288 17.09 -10.00 -3.95
CA TRP A 288 16.88 -10.62 -2.64
C TRP A 288 17.41 -9.73 -1.49
N THR A 289 18.63 -9.22 -1.62
CA THR A 289 19.27 -8.37 -0.60
C THR A 289 18.52 -7.07 -0.37
N SER A 290 18.02 -6.41 -1.43
CA SER A 290 17.28 -5.16 -1.27
C SER A 290 15.94 -5.40 -0.59
N ILE A 291 15.17 -6.40 -1.01
CA ILE A 291 13.88 -6.75 -0.40
C ILE A 291 14.06 -7.06 1.10
N TYR A 292 15.01 -7.97 1.40
CA TYR A 292 15.33 -8.35 2.77
C TYR A 292 15.70 -7.13 3.65
N ASN A 293 16.63 -6.31 3.19
CA ASN A 293 17.08 -5.14 3.95
C ASN A 293 15.98 -4.07 4.08
N ASN A 294 15.18 -3.85 3.04
CA ASN A 294 14.09 -2.87 3.08
C ASN A 294 13.07 -3.23 4.14
N VAL A 295 12.68 -4.51 4.24
CA VAL A 295 11.74 -4.95 5.26
C VAL A 295 12.34 -4.83 6.66
N LEU A 296 13.56 -5.36 6.90
CA LEU A 296 14.15 -5.32 8.24
C LEU A 296 14.43 -3.90 8.71
N ASN A 297 15.06 -3.07 7.87
CA ASN A 297 15.34 -1.68 8.20
C ASN A 297 14.04 -0.86 8.35
N GLY A 298 13.03 -1.15 7.52
CA GLY A 298 11.73 -0.52 7.62
C GLY A 298 11.06 -0.79 8.96
N ILE A 299 11.11 -2.03 9.43
CA ILE A 299 10.56 -2.42 10.73
C ILE A 299 11.38 -1.81 11.90
N GLU A 300 12.70 -1.87 11.83
CA GLU A 300 13.58 -1.30 12.87
C GLU A 300 13.37 0.21 13.03
N ASN A 301 13.19 0.92 11.92
CA ASN A 301 13.00 2.38 11.91
C ASN A 301 11.54 2.80 12.08
N ASN A 302 10.60 1.86 12.18
CA ASN A 302 9.19 2.17 12.32
C ASN A 302 8.86 2.58 13.76
N SER A 303 8.49 3.85 13.94
CA SER A 303 8.15 4.40 15.24
C SER A 303 6.82 3.90 15.83
N SER A 304 5.95 3.34 15.00
CA SER A 304 4.60 2.89 15.44
C SER A 304 4.61 1.53 16.13
N HIS A 305 5.75 0.84 16.17
CA HIS A 305 5.91 -0.53 16.69
C HIS A 305 5.03 -1.60 16.00
N ARG A 306 4.09 -1.22 15.15
CA ARG A 306 3.24 -2.08 14.34
C ARG A 306 3.64 -1.92 12.89
N ALA A 307 4.06 -3.01 12.25
CA ALA A 307 4.50 -3.00 10.86
C ALA A 307 3.48 -3.71 9.96
N VAL A 308 2.86 -2.97 9.05
CA VAL A 308 2.13 -3.53 7.91
C VAL A 308 3.09 -3.54 6.73
N VAL A 309 3.53 -4.74 6.36
CA VAL A 309 4.58 -4.95 5.36
C VAL A 309 3.96 -5.20 4.00
N LEU A 310 4.24 -4.33 3.03
CA LEU A 310 3.87 -4.52 1.63
C LEU A 310 4.89 -5.41 0.92
N LEU A 311 4.39 -6.50 0.38
CA LEU A 311 5.04 -7.40 -0.57
C LEU A 311 4.04 -7.77 -1.67
N HIS A 312 4.49 -8.42 -2.73
CA HIS A 312 3.63 -8.87 -3.83
C HIS A 312 3.83 -10.36 -4.10
N ASP A 313 2.75 -11.02 -4.54
CA ASP A 313 2.73 -12.45 -4.88
C ASP A 313 2.26 -12.73 -6.31
N SER A 314 2.23 -11.70 -7.18
CA SER A 314 1.98 -11.87 -8.61
C SER A 314 3.02 -12.78 -9.29
N ALA A 315 2.71 -13.27 -10.48
CA ALA A 315 3.47 -14.32 -11.15
C ALA A 315 4.94 -14.00 -11.44
N ASP A 316 5.33 -12.73 -11.45
CA ASP A 316 6.71 -12.26 -11.67
C ASP A 316 7.51 -12.07 -10.36
N LYS A 317 6.93 -12.36 -9.18
CA LYS A 317 7.53 -12.08 -7.86
C LYS A 317 8.25 -13.28 -7.21
N GLN A 318 8.96 -14.07 -7.99
CA GLN A 318 9.75 -15.20 -7.47
C GLN A 318 10.85 -14.77 -6.48
N LEU A 319 11.32 -13.51 -6.56
CA LEU A 319 12.29 -12.99 -5.59
C LEU A 319 11.64 -12.80 -4.21
N THR A 320 10.40 -12.36 -4.17
CA THR A 320 9.63 -12.23 -2.92
C THR A 320 9.49 -13.58 -2.25
N VAL A 321 9.06 -14.61 -2.98
CA VAL A 321 8.97 -16.00 -2.45
C VAL A 321 10.28 -16.43 -1.82
N LYS A 322 11.42 -16.21 -2.50
CA LYS A 322 12.74 -16.61 -2.01
C LYS A 322 13.20 -15.83 -0.78
N THR A 323 12.61 -14.65 -0.54
CA THR A 323 13.06 -13.75 0.53
C THR A 323 12.19 -13.86 1.78
N VAL A 324 10.92 -14.22 1.63
CA VAL A 324 9.93 -14.25 2.74
C VAL A 324 10.39 -15.14 3.89
N GLU A 325 10.94 -16.33 3.61
CA GLU A 325 11.39 -17.24 4.65
C GLU A 325 12.52 -16.64 5.49
N ASP A 326 13.50 -16.01 4.84
CA ASP A 326 14.64 -15.40 5.52
C ASP A 326 14.21 -14.18 6.35
N ILE A 327 13.24 -13.39 5.86
CA ILE A 327 12.62 -12.29 6.61
C ILE A 327 11.94 -12.81 7.89
N ILE A 328 11.13 -13.86 7.78
CA ILE A 328 10.45 -14.48 8.93
C ILE A 328 11.47 -14.94 9.98
N ILE A 329 12.50 -15.68 9.56
CA ILE A 329 13.55 -16.19 10.46
C ILE A 329 14.26 -15.03 11.18
N ALA A 330 14.64 -13.99 10.46
CA ALA A 330 15.35 -12.86 11.04
C ALA A 330 14.48 -12.13 12.07
N LEU A 331 13.23 -11.83 11.74
CA LEU A 331 12.32 -11.12 12.64
C LEU A 331 11.97 -11.94 13.88
N GLN A 332 11.78 -13.26 13.76
CA GLN A 332 11.59 -14.13 14.92
C GLN A 332 12.82 -14.16 15.84
N ASN A 333 14.04 -14.20 15.25
CA ASN A 333 15.29 -14.14 16.03
C ASN A 333 15.45 -12.81 16.78
N ASP A 334 14.94 -11.70 16.22
CA ASP A 334 14.94 -10.38 16.83
C ASP A 334 13.77 -10.15 17.81
N GLY A 335 12.94 -11.21 18.00
CA GLY A 335 11.87 -11.21 18.99
C GLY A 335 10.58 -10.56 18.55
N TYR A 336 10.39 -10.33 17.25
CA TYR A 336 9.11 -9.89 16.69
C TYR A 336 8.10 -11.03 16.64
N THR A 337 6.83 -10.66 16.78
CA THR A 337 5.68 -11.55 16.61
C THR A 337 4.93 -11.20 15.34
N PHE A 338 4.26 -12.19 14.77
CA PHE A 338 3.44 -12.00 13.57
C PHE A 338 1.97 -12.02 13.95
N GLY A 339 1.23 -11.04 13.45
CA GLY A 339 -0.21 -10.94 13.59
C GLY A 339 -0.94 -11.24 12.30
N GLN A 340 -2.21 -11.60 12.40
CA GLN A 340 -3.11 -11.67 11.26
C GLN A 340 -3.79 -10.32 11.07
N LEU A 341 -3.61 -9.69 9.91
CA LEU A 341 -4.27 -8.43 9.58
C LEU A 341 -5.70 -8.70 9.13
N ASP A 342 -6.68 -8.30 9.93
CA ASP A 342 -8.09 -8.34 9.59
C ASP A 342 -8.75 -6.99 9.89
N ASN A 343 -10.06 -6.86 9.68
CA ASN A 343 -10.77 -5.60 9.88
C ASN A 343 -10.84 -5.11 11.34
N THR A 344 -10.34 -5.87 12.31
CA THR A 344 -10.27 -5.47 13.73
C THR A 344 -8.93 -4.84 14.12
N VAL A 345 -7.91 -4.98 13.28
CA VAL A 345 -6.61 -4.34 13.50
C VAL A 345 -6.71 -2.86 13.11
N LYS A 346 -6.20 -1.98 13.96
CA LYS A 346 -6.20 -0.54 13.68
C LYS A 346 -5.48 -0.26 12.36
N PRO A 347 -6.13 0.40 11.38
CA PRO A 347 -5.56 0.58 10.06
C PRO A 347 -4.30 1.45 10.07
N VAL A 348 -3.38 1.11 9.18
CA VAL A 348 -2.27 1.96 8.75
C VAL A 348 -2.70 2.59 7.44
N THR A 349 -2.77 3.90 7.39
CA THR A 349 -3.21 4.66 6.23
C THR A 349 -2.21 5.76 5.89
N PHE A 350 -2.12 6.12 4.62
CA PHE A 350 -1.33 7.26 4.22
C PHE A 350 -1.97 8.54 4.75
N SER A 351 -1.11 9.45 5.18
CA SER A 351 -1.51 10.80 5.58
C SER A 351 -1.04 11.79 4.53
N TYR A 352 -1.86 12.80 4.28
CA TYR A 352 -1.42 13.93 3.48
C TYR A 352 -0.24 14.61 4.19
N VAL A 353 0.85 14.80 3.49
CA VAL A 353 1.98 15.62 3.96
C VAL A 353 1.85 16.95 3.24
N ASP A 354 1.52 18.01 3.99
CA ASP A 354 1.51 19.40 3.49
C ASP A 354 2.86 19.81 2.90
#